data_2e6e429ab2f2b87c2db493a0e31e4efa
#
_entry.id   2e6e429ab2f2b87c2db493a0e31e4efa
#
_cell.length_a   1.000
_cell.length_b   1.000
_cell.length_c   1.000
_cell.angle_alpha   90.00
_cell.angle_beta   90.00
_cell.angle_gamma   90.00
#
_symmetry.space_group_name_H-M   'P 1'
#
loop_
_entity.id
_entity.type
_entity.pdbx_description
1 polymer ?
#
loop_
_entity_poly.entity_id
_entity_poly.type
_entity_poly.pdbx_seq_one_letter_code
_entity_poly.pdbx_strand_id
1 'polypeptide(L)'
;MKDIVVYIHGKGGSAQEAAHYQPLFANSDVLGFDYEARLPWEAKEEFVLFFEPIVKSHTSVTIVANSIGVFFAMHALQGMGIKKAYFISPIVNMQILIEKMMSQACVSEDELRDRGELDTECGEQLSWKYLCYAREHPICWTAPTHILYGENDDLTSFETICEFANQIGATLTVMKNGEHRFSTAEQMQFLDDWIRRYS
;
A
#
# COMPACT_ATOMS: atom_id res chain seq x y z
N MET A 1 -27.24 -5.73 4.87
CA MET A 1 -25.76 -5.83 4.86
C MET A 1 -25.23 -4.45 5.20
N LYS A 2 -24.17 -4.36 5.98
CA LYS A 2 -23.51 -3.07 6.33
C LYS A 2 -22.33 -2.81 5.38
N ASP A 3 -21.87 -1.56 5.36
CA ASP A 3 -20.60 -1.19 4.73
C ASP A 3 -19.45 -1.58 5.66
N ILE A 4 -18.32 -2.00 5.08
CA ILE A 4 -17.13 -2.36 5.84
C ILE A 4 -15.91 -1.59 5.30
N VAL A 5 -15.03 -1.21 6.23
CA VAL A 5 -13.70 -0.69 5.95
C VAL A 5 -12.68 -1.73 6.39
N VAL A 6 -11.78 -2.12 5.50
CA VAL A 6 -10.68 -3.03 5.83
C VAL A 6 -9.38 -2.25 5.84
N TYR A 7 -8.68 -2.29 6.98
CA TYR A 7 -7.35 -1.73 7.10
C TYR A 7 -6.28 -2.78 6.74
N ILE A 8 -5.33 -2.36 5.91
CA ILE A 8 -4.21 -3.18 5.42
C ILE A 8 -2.93 -2.48 5.83
N HIS A 9 -2.19 -3.08 6.76
CA HIS A 9 -0.98 -2.47 7.33
C HIS A 9 0.20 -2.45 6.34
N GLY A 10 1.20 -1.62 6.65
CA GLY A 10 2.50 -1.62 5.99
C GLY A 10 3.50 -2.59 6.64
N LYS A 11 4.75 -2.57 6.19
CA LYS A 11 5.83 -3.38 6.76
C LYS A 11 6.01 -3.08 8.26
N GLY A 12 5.96 -4.12 9.09
CA GLY A 12 6.10 -4.04 10.54
C GLY A 12 4.88 -3.46 11.28
N GLY A 13 3.77 -3.22 10.57
CA GLY A 13 2.47 -2.90 11.15
C GLY A 13 1.67 -4.15 11.55
N SER A 14 0.43 -3.96 11.96
CA SER A 14 -0.48 -5.05 12.32
C SER A 14 -1.95 -4.66 12.10
N ALA A 15 -2.83 -5.66 12.10
CA ALA A 15 -4.29 -5.47 12.05
C ALA A 15 -4.82 -4.60 13.20
N GLN A 16 -4.12 -4.52 14.33
CA GLN A 16 -4.54 -3.75 15.51
C GLN A 16 -4.59 -2.24 15.24
N GLU A 17 -3.81 -1.75 14.28
CA GLU A 17 -3.83 -0.35 13.85
C GLU A 17 -5.20 0.08 13.30
N ALA A 18 -6.05 -0.87 12.87
CA ALA A 18 -7.43 -0.62 12.46
C ALA A 18 -8.27 0.08 13.54
N ALA A 19 -7.97 -0.12 14.81
CA ALA A 19 -8.67 0.53 15.91
C ALA A 19 -8.60 2.07 15.85
N HIS A 20 -7.52 2.62 15.29
CA HIS A 20 -7.37 4.05 15.06
C HIS A 20 -8.43 4.60 14.09
N TYR A 21 -8.79 3.83 13.07
CA TYR A 21 -9.72 4.25 12.02
C TYR A 21 -11.19 4.07 12.40
N GLN A 22 -11.53 3.28 13.42
CA GLN A 22 -12.91 3.03 13.82
C GLN A 22 -13.72 4.33 14.07
N PRO A 23 -13.21 5.35 14.79
CA PRO A 23 -13.95 6.59 15.01
C PRO A 23 -14.03 7.50 13.77
N LEU A 24 -13.26 7.21 12.70
CA LEU A 24 -13.25 7.99 11.47
C LEU A 24 -14.31 7.52 10.45
N PHE A 25 -14.87 6.31 10.65
CA PHE A 25 -15.89 5.71 9.80
C PHE A 25 -17.15 5.35 10.60
N ALA A 26 -17.89 6.38 11.02
CA ALA A 26 -19.00 6.25 11.98
C ALA A 26 -20.11 5.26 11.56
N ASN A 27 -20.31 5.05 10.25
CA ASN A 27 -21.41 4.22 9.71
C ASN A 27 -20.94 2.87 9.15
N SER A 28 -19.67 2.51 9.36
CA SER A 28 -19.08 1.28 8.84
C SER A 28 -18.40 0.50 9.96
N ASP A 29 -18.41 -0.81 9.84
CA ASP A 29 -17.53 -1.63 10.66
C ASP A 29 -16.10 -1.51 10.12
N VAL A 30 -15.10 -1.41 10.99
CA VAL A 30 -13.68 -1.35 10.62
C VAL A 30 -12.99 -2.63 11.07
N LEU A 31 -12.34 -3.31 10.14
CA LEU A 31 -11.65 -4.58 10.36
C LEU A 31 -10.19 -4.45 9.93
N GLY A 32 -9.26 -4.87 10.78
CA GLY A 32 -7.85 -5.01 10.40
C GLY A 32 -7.57 -6.35 9.74
N PHE A 33 -6.75 -6.35 8.71
CA PHE A 33 -6.26 -7.56 8.06
C PHE A 33 -4.80 -7.82 8.44
N ASP A 34 -4.57 -8.92 9.14
CA ASP A 34 -3.25 -9.32 9.64
C ASP A 34 -2.65 -10.35 8.70
N TYR A 35 -2.10 -9.89 7.59
CA TYR A 35 -1.44 -10.74 6.60
C TYR A 35 0.03 -10.97 6.95
N GLU A 36 0.57 -12.13 6.58
CA GLU A 36 1.97 -12.51 6.80
C GLU A 36 2.82 -12.46 5.53
N ALA A 37 2.17 -12.33 4.37
CA ALA A 37 2.81 -12.30 3.07
C ALA A 37 3.90 -11.23 2.98
N ARG A 38 5.04 -11.61 2.42
CA ARG A 38 6.18 -10.72 2.15
C ARG A 38 6.39 -10.47 0.66
N LEU A 39 5.77 -11.30 -0.17
CA LEU A 39 5.92 -11.32 -1.62
C LEU A 39 4.55 -11.20 -2.29
N PRO A 40 4.46 -10.55 -3.46
CA PRO A 40 3.16 -10.28 -4.09
C PRO A 40 2.38 -11.54 -4.49
N TRP A 41 3.03 -12.63 -4.81
CA TRP A 41 2.36 -13.90 -5.12
C TRP A 41 1.80 -14.58 -3.88
N GLU A 42 2.42 -14.45 -2.70
CA GLU A 42 1.90 -14.90 -1.41
C GLU A 42 0.70 -14.03 -1.01
N ALA A 43 0.87 -12.70 -1.10
CA ALA A 43 -0.18 -11.74 -0.81
C ALA A 43 -1.43 -11.99 -1.66
N LYS A 44 -1.29 -12.38 -2.92
CA LYS A 44 -2.42 -12.68 -3.78
C LYS A 44 -3.29 -13.80 -3.21
N GLU A 45 -2.70 -14.85 -2.69
CA GLU A 45 -3.43 -15.98 -2.08
C GLU A 45 -4.10 -15.57 -0.76
N GLU A 46 -3.36 -14.95 0.17
CA GLU A 46 -3.90 -14.52 1.47
C GLU A 46 -5.02 -13.49 1.33
N PHE A 47 -4.81 -12.47 0.50
CA PHE A 47 -5.79 -11.40 0.30
C PHE A 47 -7.08 -11.92 -0.32
N VAL A 48 -7.01 -12.79 -1.34
CA VAL A 48 -8.19 -13.37 -1.96
C VAL A 48 -8.99 -14.18 -0.94
N LEU A 49 -8.31 -15.04 -0.16
CA LEU A 49 -8.97 -15.85 0.88
C LEU A 49 -9.67 -14.99 1.93
N PHE A 50 -9.06 -13.89 2.34
CA PHE A 50 -9.62 -12.97 3.33
C PHE A 50 -10.78 -12.14 2.75
N PHE A 51 -10.60 -11.55 1.57
CA PHE A 51 -11.55 -10.59 1.01
C PHE A 51 -12.77 -11.23 0.33
N GLU A 52 -12.66 -12.43 -0.23
CA GLU A 52 -13.79 -13.09 -0.89
C GLU A 52 -15.05 -13.21 -0.02
N PRO A 53 -15.00 -13.69 1.22
CA PRO A 53 -16.17 -13.75 2.08
C PRO A 53 -16.69 -12.37 2.48
N ILE A 54 -15.78 -11.39 2.64
CA ILE A 54 -16.13 -10.00 3.00
C ILE A 54 -16.92 -9.34 1.88
N VAL A 55 -16.44 -9.43 0.64
CA VAL A 55 -17.13 -8.86 -0.52
C VAL A 55 -18.50 -9.49 -0.74
N LYS A 56 -18.65 -10.80 -0.46
CA LYS A 56 -19.93 -11.51 -0.59
C LYS A 56 -20.93 -11.15 0.51
N SER A 57 -20.48 -10.73 1.70
CA SER A 57 -21.32 -10.52 2.89
C SER A 57 -21.63 -9.07 3.21
N HIS A 58 -20.99 -8.10 2.55
CA HIS A 58 -21.17 -6.66 2.80
C HIS A 58 -21.73 -5.93 1.58
N THR A 59 -22.38 -4.78 1.83
CA THR A 59 -22.96 -3.95 0.76
C THR A 59 -21.86 -3.26 -0.04
N SER A 60 -20.82 -2.80 0.64
CA SER A 60 -19.65 -2.20 0.02
C SER A 60 -18.41 -2.44 0.86
N VAL A 61 -17.27 -2.56 0.19
CA VAL A 61 -15.96 -2.71 0.81
C VAL A 61 -15.11 -1.50 0.46
N THR A 62 -14.68 -0.79 1.49
CA THR A 62 -13.67 0.28 1.39
C THR A 62 -12.36 -0.24 1.99
N ILE A 63 -11.23 0.13 1.42
CA ILE A 63 -9.92 -0.21 2.00
C ILE A 63 -9.18 1.05 2.45
N VAL A 64 -8.48 0.93 3.57
CA VAL A 64 -7.44 1.87 4.01
C VAL A 64 -6.14 1.08 4.03
N ALA A 65 -5.21 1.41 3.17
CA ALA A 65 -3.98 0.65 3.02
C ALA A 65 -2.74 1.56 3.17
N ASN A 66 -1.69 1.03 3.80
CA ASN A 66 -0.47 1.76 4.12
C ASN A 66 0.74 1.14 3.43
N SER A 67 1.58 1.98 2.81
CA SER A 67 2.92 1.61 2.30
C SER A 67 2.89 0.39 1.37
N ILE A 68 3.65 -0.67 1.70
CA ILE A 68 3.70 -1.93 0.93
C ILE A 68 2.35 -2.65 0.88
N GLY A 69 1.50 -2.49 1.89
CA GLY A 69 0.15 -3.05 1.90
C GLY A 69 -0.70 -2.54 0.74
N VAL A 70 -0.44 -1.32 0.27
CA VAL A 70 -1.08 -0.78 -0.95
C VAL A 70 -0.67 -1.57 -2.19
N PHE A 71 0.63 -1.83 -2.34
CA PHE A 71 1.14 -2.61 -3.48
C PHE A 71 0.51 -4.00 -3.54
N PHE A 72 0.46 -4.69 -2.40
CA PHE A 72 -0.17 -6.01 -2.32
C PHE A 72 -1.68 -5.94 -2.60
N ALA A 73 -2.38 -4.95 -2.03
CA ALA A 73 -3.81 -4.77 -2.26
C ALA A 73 -4.12 -4.54 -3.75
N MET A 74 -3.34 -3.71 -4.44
CA MET A 74 -3.56 -3.43 -5.87
C MET A 74 -3.37 -4.67 -6.75
N HIS A 75 -2.41 -5.53 -6.42
CA HIS A 75 -2.19 -6.78 -7.17
C HIS A 75 -3.20 -7.88 -6.84
N ALA A 76 -3.60 -7.99 -5.58
CA ALA A 76 -4.44 -9.08 -5.11
C ALA A 76 -5.95 -8.81 -5.29
N LEU A 77 -6.39 -7.56 -5.12
CA LEU A 77 -7.81 -7.21 -5.08
C LEU A 77 -8.34 -6.64 -6.41
N GLN A 78 -7.54 -6.70 -7.47
CA GLN A 78 -7.98 -6.27 -8.79
C GLN A 78 -9.27 -6.99 -9.22
N GLY A 79 -10.30 -6.19 -9.56
CA GLY A 79 -11.58 -6.73 -10.00
C GLY A 79 -12.48 -7.31 -8.89
N MET A 80 -12.09 -7.25 -7.62
CA MET A 80 -12.88 -7.77 -6.51
C MET A 80 -14.00 -6.85 -6.02
N GLY A 81 -14.31 -5.75 -6.75
CA GLY A 81 -15.44 -4.88 -6.40
C GLY A 81 -15.18 -3.96 -5.20
N ILE A 82 -13.95 -3.54 -4.99
CA ILE A 82 -13.62 -2.50 -4.00
C ILE A 82 -14.29 -1.19 -4.40
N LYS A 83 -15.10 -0.63 -3.49
CA LYS A 83 -15.89 0.59 -3.73
C LYS A 83 -15.03 1.86 -3.67
N LYS A 84 -14.09 1.91 -2.75
CA LYS A 84 -13.21 3.07 -2.50
C LYS A 84 -11.92 2.63 -1.83
N ALA A 85 -10.84 3.33 -2.09
CA ALA A 85 -9.55 3.11 -1.45
C ALA A 85 -8.97 4.41 -0.89
N TYR A 86 -8.36 4.31 0.28
CA TYR A 86 -7.53 5.33 0.91
C TYR A 86 -6.11 4.77 0.99
N PHE A 87 -5.19 5.35 0.25
CA PHE A 87 -3.80 4.93 0.20
C PHE A 87 -2.92 5.94 0.94
N ILE A 88 -2.20 5.48 1.95
CA ILE A 88 -1.33 6.29 2.80
C ILE A 88 0.11 5.94 2.47
N SER A 89 0.90 6.91 2.02
CA SER A 89 2.30 6.74 1.60
C SER A 89 2.52 5.48 0.74
N PRO A 90 1.78 5.31 -0.36
CA PRO A 90 1.74 4.04 -1.06
C PRO A 90 3.03 3.72 -1.80
N ILE A 91 3.44 2.44 -1.77
CA ILE A 91 4.41 1.92 -2.74
C ILE A 91 3.63 1.60 -4.02
N VAL A 92 3.86 2.39 -5.06
CA VAL A 92 3.12 2.29 -6.33
C VAL A 92 3.98 1.78 -7.49
N ASN A 93 5.29 1.72 -7.30
CA ASN A 93 6.22 1.18 -8.29
C ASN A 93 7.34 0.40 -7.58
N MET A 94 7.15 -0.92 -7.47
CA MET A 94 8.10 -1.80 -6.80
C MET A 94 9.41 -1.95 -7.58
N GLN A 95 9.36 -1.87 -8.90
CA GLN A 95 10.58 -1.90 -9.71
C GLN A 95 11.51 -0.74 -9.34
N ILE A 96 10.99 0.50 -9.35
CA ILE A 96 11.77 1.70 -8.97
C ILE A 96 12.31 1.58 -7.54
N LEU A 97 11.50 1.07 -6.61
CA LEU A 97 11.94 0.87 -5.22
C LEU A 97 13.09 -0.12 -5.13
N ILE A 98 12.99 -1.28 -5.78
CA ILE A 98 14.05 -2.30 -5.79
C ILE A 98 15.32 -1.74 -6.46
N GLU A 99 15.20 -1.06 -7.60
CA GLU A 99 16.34 -0.46 -8.30
C GLU A 99 17.04 0.62 -7.45
N LYS A 100 16.27 1.41 -6.69
CA LYS A 100 16.81 2.35 -5.70
C LYS A 100 17.58 1.64 -4.60
N MET A 101 17.02 0.56 -4.04
CA MET A 101 17.69 -0.25 -3.01
C MET A 101 18.97 -0.91 -3.53
N MET A 102 18.96 -1.42 -4.77
CA MET A 102 20.14 -1.95 -5.45
C MET A 102 21.23 -0.87 -5.59
N SER A 103 20.85 0.33 -6.02
CA SER A 103 21.79 1.45 -6.14
C SER A 103 22.41 1.83 -4.80
N GLN A 104 21.63 1.88 -3.73
CA GLN A 104 22.10 2.18 -2.38
C GLN A 104 23.04 1.11 -1.84
N ALA A 105 22.80 -0.17 -2.16
CA ALA A 105 23.63 -1.30 -1.78
C ALA A 105 24.82 -1.54 -2.73
N CYS A 106 24.96 -0.73 -3.80
CA CYS A 106 25.97 -0.93 -4.85
C CYS A 106 25.89 -2.32 -5.52
N VAL A 107 24.68 -2.87 -5.65
CA VAL A 107 24.41 -4.17 -6.28
C VAL A 107 23.98 -3.93 -7.75
N SER A 108 24.68 -4.57 -8.69
CA SER A 108 24.29 -4.55 -10.10
C SER A 108 23.16 -5.54 -10.41
N GLU A 109 22.45 -5.32 -11.52
CA GLU A 109 21.40 -6.23 -11.97
C GLU A 109 21.95 -7.63 -12.32
N ASP A 110 23.13 -7.69 -12.92
CA ASP A 110 23.80 -8.96 -13.21
C ASP A 110 24.14 -9.73 -11.94
N GLU A 111 24.65 -9.03 -10.92
CA GLU A 111 24.95 -9.64 -9.63
C GLU A 111 23.67 -10.15 -8.93
N LEU A 112 22.60 -9.37 -8.91
CA LEU A 112 21.33 -9.80 -8.32
C LEU A 112 20.73 -11.01 -9.08
N ARG A 113 20.83 -11.01 -10.40
CA ARG A 113 20.39 -12.15 -11.24
C ARG A 113 21.18 -13.43 -10.93
N ASP A 114 22.50 -13.32 -10.85
CA ASP A 114 23.39 -14.47 -10.65
C ASP A 114 23.24 -15.09 -9.26
N ARG A 115 22.96 -14.24 -8.24
CA ARG A 115 22.76 -14.68 -6.85
C ARG A 115 21.32 -15.07 -6.54
N GLY A 116 20.35 -14.53 -7.27
CA GLY A 116 18.92 -14.70 -7.04
C GLY A 116 18.38 -13.86 -5.88
N GLU A 117 19.04 -13.93 -4.72
CA GLU A 117 18.69 -13.17 -3.51
C GLU A 117 19.94 -12.61 -2.84
N LEU A 118 19.80 -11.43 -2.23
CA LEU A 118 20.87 -10.69 -1.58
C LEU A 118 20.35 -9.94 -0.36
N ASP A 119 20.93 -10.19 0.80
CA ASP A 119 20.67 -9.36 1.99
C ASP A 119 21.53 -8.09 1.92
N THR A 120 20.89 -6.94 2.14
CA THR A 120 21.59 -5.66 2.20
C THR A 120 22.03 -5.33 3.63
N GLU A 121 23.04 -4.47 3.77
CA GLU A 121 23.49 -3.98 5.08
C GLU A 121 22.37 -3.23 5.85
N CYS A 122 21.38 -2.70 5.14
CA CYS A 122 20.21 -2.01 5.71
C CYS A 122 19.15 -3.00 6.23
N GLY A 123 19.34 -4.32 6.12
CA GLY A 123 18.40 -5.35 6.57
C GLY A 123 17.25 -5.61 5.60
N GLU A 124 17.32 -5.07 4.37
CA GLU A 124 16.38 -5.39 3.30
C GLU A 124 16.94 -6.53 2.44
N GLN A 125 16.07 -7.42 1.99
CA GLN A 125 16.43 -8.48 1.05
C GLN A 125 16.06 -8.06 -0.37
N LEU A 126 17.05 -8.07 -1.26
CA LEU A 126 16.86 -7.93 -2.70
C LEU A 126 16.55 -9.30 -3.31
N SER A 127 15.59 -9.38 -4.22
CA SER A 127 15.24 -10.62 -4.91
C SER A 127 15.10 -10.36 -6.41
N TRP A 128 15.86 -11.13 -7.20
CA TRP A 128 15.75 -11.12 -8.66
C TRP A 128 14.35 -11.51 -9.12
N LYS A 129 13.76 -12.53 -8.50
CA LYS A 129 12.41 -12.96 -8.80
C LYS A 129 11.39 -11.85 -8.55
N TYR A 130 11.57 -11.08 -7.46
CA TYR A 130 10.65 -9.98 -7.17
C TYR A 130 10.79 -8.83 -8.18
N LEU A 131 12.01 -8.49 -8.57
CA LEU A 131 12.25 -7.48 -9.62
C LEU A 131 11.62 -7.90 -10.96
N CYS A 132 11.81 -9.15 -11.39
CA CYS A 132 11.16 -9.68 -12.59
C CYS A 132 9.64 -9.63 -12.47
N TYR A 133 9.07 -10.06 -11.34
CA TYR A 133 7.63 -10.00 -11.10
C TYR A 133 7.10 -8.57 -11.24
N ALA A 134 7.78 -7.60 -10.63
CA ALA A 134 7.35 -6.19 -10.67
C ALA A 134 7.35 -5.63 -12.11
N ARG A 135 8.30 -6.05 -12.95
CA ARG A 135 8.39 -5.67 -14.37
C ARG A 135 7.31 -6.33 -15.23
N GLU A 136 6.96 -7.57 -14.93
CA GLU A 136 6.02 -8.37 -15.73
C GLU A 136 4.55 -8.14 -15.36
N HIS A 137 4.29 -7.62 -14.16
CA HIS A 137 2.94 -7.46 -13.63
C HIS A 137 2.65 -5.97 -13.33
N PRO A 138 2.31 -5.17 -14.34
CA PRO A 138 1.95 -3.77 -14.13
C PRO A 138 0.67 -3.65 -13.28
N ILE A 139 0.60 -2.60 -12.47
CA ILE A 139 -0.58 -2.32 -11.65
C ILE A 139 -1.74 -1.90 -12.55
N CYS A 140 -2.88 -2.58 -12.40
CA CYS A 140 -4.14 -2.31 -13.10
C CYS A 140 -5.25 -1.99 -12.07
N TRP A 141 -5.10 -0.91 -11.33
CA TRP A 141 -6.05 -0.51 -10.29
C TRP A 141 -7.12 0.43 -10.84
N THR A 142 -8.41 0.16 -10.54
CA THR A 142 -9.54 0.92 -11.09
C THR A 142 -10.54 1.43 -10.04
N ALA A 143 -10.39 1.04 -8.77
CA ALA A 143 -11.27 1.54 -7.73
C ALA A 143 -11.02 3.04 -7.46
N PRO A 144 -12.08 3.85 -7.22
CA PRO A 144 -11.94 5.24 -6.81
C PRO A 144 -10.99 5.38 -5.62
N THR A 145 -9.96 6.21 -5.75
CA THR A 145 -8.86 6.24 -4.80
C THR A 145 -8.52 7.66 -4.36
N HIS A 146 -8.31 7.81 -3.05
CA HIS A 146 -7.66 8.97 -2.45
C HIS A 146 -6.29 8.59 -1.96
N ILE A 147 -5.27 9.39 -2.26
CA ILE A 147 -3.89 9.17 -1.86
C ILE A 147 -3.47 10.28 -0.91
N LEU A 148 -2.91 9.91 0.23
CA LEU A 148 -2.18 10.79 1.14
C LEU A 148 -0.68 10.51 1.00
N TYR A 149 0.09 11.57 0.76
CA TYR A 149 1.53 11.51 0.54
C TYR A 149 2.26 12.53 1.41
N GLY A 150 3.36 12.14 2.03
CA GLY A 150 4.24 13.04 2.77
C GLY A 150 5.29 13.66 1.84
N GLU A 151 5.45 14.99 1.89
CA GLU A 151 6.42 15.71 1.03
C GLU A 151 7.86 15.19 1.19
N ASN A 152 8.21 14.71 2.39
CA ASN A 152 9.52 14.14 2.73
C ASN A 152 9.54 12.60 2.68
N ASP A 153 8.64 11.97 1.92
CA ASP A 153 8.64 10.52 1.74
C ASP A 153 9.96 10.09 1.05
N ASP A 154 10.71 9.22 1.70
CA ASP A 154 12.01 8.76 1.24
C ASP A 154 11.96 7.43 0.47
N LEU A 155 10.80 6.77 0.38
CA LEU A 155 10.64 5.51 -0.35
C LEU A 155 10.10 5.74 -1.77
N THR A 156 9.04 6.53 -1.92
CA THR A 156 8.43 6.85 -3.22
C THR A 156 8.69 8.32 -3.55
N SER A 157 9.20 8.63 -4.73
CA SER A 157 9.39 10.02 -5.15
C SER A 157 8.06 10.72 -5.45
N PHE A 158 8.03 12.05 -5.30
CA PHE A 158 6.85 12.85 -5.64
C PHE A 158 6.45 12.70 -7.11
N GLU A 159 7.42 12.59 -8.02
CA GLU A 159 7.17 12.34 -9.43
C GLU A 159 6.45 11.02 -9.66
N THR A 160 6.97 9.93 -9.09
CA THR A 160 6.35 8.59 -9.18
C THR A 160 4.92 8.57 -8.66
N ILE A 161 4.65 9.24 -7.53
CA ILE A 161 3.30 9.27 -6.97
C ILE A 161 2.33 10.12 -7.80
N CYS A 162 2.81 11.24 -8.39
CA CYS A 162 2.01 12.07 -9.29
C CYS A 162 1.64 11.32 -10.57
N GLU A 163 2.60 10.64 -11.20
CA GLU A 163 2.36 9.84 -12.39
C GLU A 163 1.32 8.74 -12.12
N PHE A 164 1.49 8.02 -11.02
CA PHE A 164 0.53 6.99 -10.62
C PHE A 164 -0.86 7.55 -10.34
N ALA A 165 -0.97 8.64 -9.57
CA ALA A 165 -2.24 9.28 -9.27
C ALA A 165 -2.98 9.70 -10.55
N ASN A 166 -2.26 10.29 -11.51
CA ASN A 166 -2.81 10.66 -12.81
C ASN A 166 -3.25 9.43 -13.62
N GLN A 167 -2.44 8.37 -13.62
CA GLN A 167 -2.73 7.14 -14.35
C GLN A 167 -4.05 6.49 -13.93
N ILE A 168 -4.32 6.44 -12.62
CA ILE A 168 -5.54 5.81 -12.07
C ILE A 168 -6.68 6.80 -11.81
N GLY A 169 -6.48 8.10 -12.07
CA GLY A 169 -7.47 9.15 -11.78
C GLY A 169 -7.71 9.37 -10.27
N ALA A 170 -6.70 9.13 -9.43
CA ALA A 170 -6.80 9.31 -7.99
C ALA A 170 -6.69 10.77 -7.56
N THR A 171 -7.34 11.10 -6.44
CA THR A 171 -7.13 12.39 -5.76
C THR A 171 -5.87 12.31 -4.89
N LEU A 172 -4.86 13.11 -5.20
CA LEU A 172 -3.63 13.21 -4.42
C LEU A 172 -3.69 14.37 -3.42
N THR A 173 -3.42 14.10 -2.16
CA THR A 173 -3.22 15.09 -1.09
C THR A 173 -1.79 14.98 -0.59
N VAL A 174 -1.07 16.10 -0.54
CA VAL A 174 0.31 16.16 -0.05
C VAL A 174 0.34 16.87 1.28
N MET A 175 0.89 16.23 2.29
CA MET A 175 1.21 16.89 3.57
C MET A 175 2.59 17.52 3.48
N LYS A 176 2.65 18.85 3.65
CA LYS A 176 3.93 19.58 3.71
C LYS A 176 4.75 19.09 4.92
N ASN A 177 6.02 18.83 4.71
CA ASN A 177 6.94 18.24 5.69
C ASN A 177 6.49 16.87 6.25
N GLY A 178 5.47 16.22 5.67
CA GLY A 178 5.08 14.87 6.05
C GLY A 178 6.15 13.85 5.67
N GLU A 179 6.33 12.83 6.48
CA GLU A 179 7.25 11.71 6.27
C GLU A 179 6.51 10.50 5.69
N HIS A 180 7.25 9.46 5.26
CA HIS A 180 6.65 8.21 4.83
C HIS A 180 5.75 7.61 5.91
N ARG A 181 6.19 7.65 7.17
CA ARG A 181 5.38 7.23 8.32
C ARG A 181 4.70 8.42 8.96
N PHE A 182 3.40 8.46 8.91
CA PHE A 182 2.58 9.44 9.62
C PHE A 182 2.53 9.09 11.12
N SER A 183 3.56 9.44 11.87
CA SER A 183 3.75 8.99 13.26
C SER A 183 3.71 10.11 14.32
N THR A 184 3.95 11.36 13.92
CA THR A 184 3.83 12.48 14.87
C THR A 184 2.38 12.88 15.10
N ALA A 185 2.09 13.53 16.23
CA ALA A 185 0.72 13.98 16.53
C ALA A 185 0.14 14.89 15.44
N GLU A 186 0.97 15.75 14.82
CA GLU A 186 0.56 16.63 13.73
C GLU A 186 0.23 15.82 12.46
N GLN A 187 1.07 14.86 12.11
CA GLN A 187 0.87 14.00 10.94
C GLN A 187 -0.38 13.12 11.10
N MET A 188 -0.59 12.56 12.30
CA MET A 188 -1.78 11.76 12.61
C MET A 188 -3.05 12.61 12.57
N GLN A 189 -3.02 13.85 13.08
CA GLN A 189 -4.16 14.76 13.00
C GLN A 189 -4.48 15.10 11.53
N PHE A 190 -3.45 15.36 10.70
CA PHE A 190 -3.63 15.63 9.29
C PHE A 190 -4.26 14.43 8.55
N LEU A 191 -3.79 13.20 8.84
CA LEU A 191 -4.35 11.97 8.32
C LEU A 191 -5.83 11.81 8.70
N ASP A 192 -6.17 12.04 9.97
CA ASP A 192 -7.54 11.97 10.45
C ASP A 192 -8.47 12.94 9.73
N ASP A 193 -8.03 14.19 9.57
CA ASP A 193 -8.80 15.23 8.89
C ASP A 193 -8.93 14.94 7.39
N TRP A 194 -7.90 14.35 6.79
CA TRP A 194 -7.95 13.86 5.42
C TRP A 194 -8.94 12.70 5.25
N ILE A 195 -8.92 11.70 6.12
CA ILE A 195 -9.92 10.60 6.09
C ILE A 195 -11.33 11.19 6.24
N ARG A 196 -11.60 12.05 7.23
CA ARG A 196 -12.92 12.66 7.46
C ARG A 196 -13.44 13.47 6.26
N ARG A 197 -12.54 14.09 5.52
CA ARG A 197 -12.90 14.86 4.32
C ARG A 197 -13.47 14.00 3.21
N TYR A 198 -13.02 12.77 3.10
CA TYR A 198 -13.35 11.88 1.98
C TYR A 198 -14.16 10.64 2.40
N SER A 199 -14.44 10.42 3.69
CA SER A 199 -15.26 9.30 4.21
C SER A 199 -16.76 9.47 3.99
#